data_05d5789957b65aafb9becdaf841e87d5
#
_entry.id   05d5789957b65aafb9becdaf841e87d5
#
_cell.length_a   1.000
_cell.length_b   1.000
_cell.length_c   1.000
_cell.angle_alpha   90.00
_cell.angle_beta   90.00
_cell.angle_gamma   90.00
#
_symmetry.space_group_name_H-M   'P 1'
#
loop_
_entity.id
_entity.type
_entity.pdbx_description
1 polymer ?
#
loop_
_entity_poly.entity_id
_entity_poly.type
_entity_poly.pdbx_seq_one_letter_code
_entity_poly.pdbx_strand_id
1 'polypeptide(L)'
;GRHEVLVPLTPDRGPDGRGLPATYAWPASARAVSPGELAQEQFDVVVLQRTEEIDLLRLWCGLRAGVDVPAVFVEHNAPLQPVASRHPLAEQSRIPIVHVTHFNALMWDNGRARTEVIEHGIPDPGARYRGTLPRAAVVVNEPLRRGRVTGTDLLSTVAESAAVDVFGIGTAALTTSAHRHKILGHGDIAHDPLLDLVAGRRVYVHLCRWTSLGLSLLEAMAMGMPVVGLSTTAAPESLAASAAVLTNDPHVLRSALREYLNDDAAAEAAGRRNRSAVLSRFSLERFQTDWDRVLKEVL
;
A
#
# COMPACT_ATOMS: atom_id res chain seq x y z
N GLY A 1 18.30 -9.52 6.15
CA GLY A 1 17.21 -9.02 7.00
C GLY A 1 17.62 -9.06 8.47
N ARG A 2 16.91 -8.33 9.31
CA ARG A 2 17.13 -8.34 10.77
C ARG A 2 16.52 -9.58 11.44
N HIS A 3 15.53 -10.18 10.77
CA HIS A 3 14.78 -11.34 11.23
C HIS A 3 14.74 -12.40 10.15
N GLU A 4 14.66 -13.65 10.54
CA GLU A 4 14.23 -14.75 9.68
C GLU A 4 12.70 -14.72 9.60
N VAL A 5 12.15 -14.84 8.40
CA VAL A 5 10.70 -14.75 8.15
C VAL A 5 10.23 -16.01 7.44
N LEU A 6 9.31 -16.72 8.06
CA LEU A 6 8.67 -17.91 7.49
C LEU A 6 7.31 -17.50 6.90
N VAL A 7 7.11 -17.78 5.61
CA VAL A 7 5.88 -17.44 4.91
C VAL A 7 5.18 -18.72 4.46
N PRO A 8 3.94 -18.99 4.91
CA PRO A 8 3.24 -20.21 4.54
C PRO A 8 3.03 -20.35 3.03
N LEU A 9 3.30 -21.55 2.52
CA LEU A 9 3.08 -21.93 1.13
C LEU A 9 2.30 -23.24 1.07
N THR A 10 1.04 -23.16 0.62
CA THR A 10 0.21 -24.36 0.35
C THR A 10 0.40 -24.86 -1.07
N PRO A 11 0.16 -26.16 -1.37
CA PRO A 11 0.33 -26.71 -2.73
C PRO A 11 -0.53 -26.01 -3.78
N ASP A 12 -1.74 -25.57 -3.42
CA ASP A 12 -2.68 -24.85 -4.27
C ASP A 12 -2.35 -23.35 -4.40
N ARG A 13 -1.41 -22.84 -3.60
CA ARG A 13 -1.11 -21.39 -3.49
C ARG A 13 -2.35 -20.53 -3.27
N GLY A 14 -3.32 -21.08 -2.55
CA GLY A 14 -4.58 -20.44 -2.21
C GLY A 14 -4.43 -19.27 -1.22
N PRO A 15 -5.56 -18.68 -0.80
CA PRO A 15 -5.54 -17.52 0.11
C PRO A 15 -4.77 -17.79 1.40
N ASP A 16 -4.73 -19.02 1.86
CA ASP A 16 -4.13 -19.39 3.15
C ASP A 16 -2.62 -19.61 3.09
N GLY A 17 -2.05 -19.78 1.90
CA GLY A 17 -0.61 -20.03 1.76
C GLY A 17 -0.07 -19.71 0.38
N ARG A 18 -0.06 -18.45 -0.02
CA ARG A 18 0.44 -18.02 -1.33
C ARG A 18 1.97 -18.08 -1.44
N GLY A 19 2.66 -18.14 -0.31
CA GLY A 19 4.11 -18.03 -0.26
C GLY A 19 4.61 -16.64 -0.65
N LEU A 20 5.87 -16.56 -1.06
CA LEU A 20 6.51 -15.32 -1.48
C LEU A 20 6.15 -14.99 -2.94
N PRO A 21 5.56 -13.83 -3.24
CA PRO A 21 5.28 -13.40 -4.61
C PRO A 21 6.56 -13.30 -5.45
N ALA A 22 6.55 -13.86 -6.65
CA ALA A 22 7.69 -13.83 -7.58
C ALA A 22 7.94 -12.44 -8.20
N THR A 23 7.04 -11.50 -8.01
CA THR A 23 7.14 -10.12 -8.52
C THR A 23 8.12 -9.25 -7.75
N TYR A 24 8.61 -9.71 -6.58
CA TYR A 24 9.55 -9.01 -5.72
C TYR A 24 10.81 -9.83 -5.48
N ALA A 25 11.95 -9.15 -5.34
CA ALA A 25 13.19 -9.75 -4.87
C ALA A 25 13.15 -9.83 -3.33
N TRP A 26 13.05 -11.04 -2.80
CA TRP A 26 13.02 -11.28 -1.37
C TRP A 26 14.44 -11.49 -0.81
N PRO A 27 14.74 -11.00 0.39
CA PRO A 27 16.02 -11.30 1.05
C PRO A 27 16.10 -12.80 1.40
N ALA A 28 17.33 -13.32 1.48
CA ALA A 28 17.56 -14.73 1.85
C ALA A 28 17.00 -15.11 3.24
N SER A 29 16.74 -14.12 4.10
CA SER A 29 16.11 -14.32 5.41
C SER A 29 14.59 -14.55 5.34
N ALA A 30 13.97 -14.42 4.17
CA ALA A 30 12.56 -14.75 3.96
C ALA A 30 12.46 -16.04 3.15
N ARG A 31 11.80 -17.06 3.71
CA ARG A 31 11.60 -18.35 3.03
C ARG A 31 10.15 -18.80 3.08
N ALA A 32 9.70 -19.40 1.99
CA ALA A 32 8.40 -20.07 1.95
C ALA A 32 8.51 -21.45 2.59
N VAL A 33 7.53 -21.82 3.41
CA VAL A 33 7.47 -23.09 4.13
C VAL A 33 6.08 -23.72 3.99
N SER A 34 6.02 -25.02 3.82
CA SER A 34 4.74 -25.73 3.85
C SER A 34 4.16 -25.77 5.27
N PRO A 35 2.82 -25.97 5.43
CA PRO A 35 2.22 -26.17 6.77
C PRO A 35 2.87 -27.27 7.58
N GLY A 36 3.30 -28.37 6.94
CA GLY A 36 3.98 -29.49 7.62
C GLY A 36 5.39 -29.14 8.11
N GLU A 37 6.14 -28.35 7.34
CA GLU A 37 7.43 -27.81 7.76
C GLU A 37 7.24 -26.78 8.88
N LEU A 38 6.27 -25.87 8.73
CA LEU A 38 5.97 -24.84 9.73
C LEU A 38 5.66 -25.46 11.11
N ALA A 39 4.98 -26.60 11.14
CA ALA A 39 4.68 -27.33 12.37
C ALA A 39 5.93 -27.86 13.10
N GLN A 40 7.06 -27.96 12.43
CA GLN A 40 8.35 -28.43 12.99
C GLN A 40 9.31 -27.27 13.30
N GLU A 41 8.98 -26.06 12.87
CA GLU A 41 9.80 -24.88 13.10
C GLU A 41 9.58 -24.30 14.49
N GLN A 42 10.62 -23.68 15.01
CA GLN A 42 10.53 -22.81 16.19
C GLN A 42 10.55 -21.36 15.73
N PHE A 43 9.60 -20.58 16.21
CA PHE A 43 9.53 -19.15 15.92
C PHE A 43 9.14 -18.39 17.19
N ASP A 44 9.68 -17.18 17.34
CA ASP A 44 9.56 -16.39 18.56
C ASP A 44 8.22 -15.63 18.60
N VAL A 45 7.70 -15.25 17.44
CA VAL A 45 6.51 -14.41 17.31
C VAL A 45 5.77 -14.71 16.00
N VAL A 46 4.45 -14.59 16.03
CA VAL A 46 3.60 -14.70 14.85
C VAL A 46 3.05 -13.32 14.46
N VAL A 47 3.23 -12.94 13.20
CA VAL A 47 2.64 -11.72 12.62
C VAL A 47 1.44 -12.10 11.77
N LEU A 48 0.25 -11.83 12.29
CA LEU A 48 -1.03 -12.13 11.65
C LEU A 48 -1.47 -10.92 10.81
N GLN A 49 -2.04 -11.17 9.64
CA GLN A 49 -2.53 -10.15 8.72
C GLN A 49 -4.01 -10.33 8.35
N ARG A 50 -4.56 -11.50 8.70
CA ARG A 50 -5.98 -11.86 8.52
C ARG A 50 -6.46 -12.64 9.74
N THR A 51 -7.73 -12.48 10.08
CA THR A 51 -8.31 -13.16 11.25
C THR A 51 -8.30 -14.68 11.13
N GLU A 52 -8.44 -15.20 9.90
CA GLU A 52 -8.40 -16.63 9.60
C GLU A 52 -7.03 -17.26 9.97
N GLU A 53 -5.97 -16.48 9.99
CA GLU A 53 -4.63 -16.96 10.34
C GLU A 53 -4.50 -17.39 11.80
N ILE A 54 -5.39 -16.91 12.69
CA ILE A 54 -5.48 -17.38 14.08
C ILE A 54 -5.87 -18.85 14.11
N ASP A 55 -6.86 -19.24 13.30
CA ASP A 55 -7.33 -20.63 13.22
C ASP A 55 -6.33 -21.50 12.45
N LEU A 56 -5.70 -20.95 11.40
CA LEU A 56 -4.67 -21.66 10.64
C LEU A 56 -3.43 -21.97 11.49
N LEU A 57 -2.99 -21.07 12.34
CA LEU A 57 -1.89 -21.32 13.28
C LEU A 57 -2.23 -22.49 14.21
N ARG A 58 -3.45 -22.52 14.74
CA ARG A 58 -3.91 -23.60 15.58
C ARG A 58 -4.01 -24.93 14.81
N LEU A 59 -4.52 -24.87 13.59
CA LEU A 59 -4.68 -26.05 12.73
C LEU A 59 -3.34 -26.68 12.34
N TRP A 60 -2.37 -25.86 11.95
CA TRP A 60 -1.10 -26.34 11.41
C TRP A 60 -0.07 -26.64 12.50
N CYS A 61 0.02 -25.79 13.52
CA CYS A 61 1.07 -25.86 14.54
C CYS A 61 0.55 -26.32 15.92
N GLY A 62 -0.78 -26.38 16.13
CA GLY A 62 -1.37 -26.65 17.44
C GLY A 62 -1.25 -25.49 18.43
N LEU A 63 -0.80 -24.31 18.00
CA LEU A 63 -0.50 -23.17 18.86
C LEU A 63 -1.65 -22.14 18.85
N ARG A 64 -1.87 -21.49 20.01
CA ARG A 64 -2.82 -20.40 20.17
C ARG A 64 -2.06 -19.08 20.19
N ALA A 65 -2.37 -18.20 19.22
CA ALA A 65 -1.81 -16.85 19.13
C ALA A 65 -2.05 -16.04 20.43
N GLY A 66 -1.01 -15.40 20.94
CA GLY A 66 -1.07 -14.59 22.16
C GLY A 66 -1.22 -15.40 23.46
N VAL A 67 -1.13 -16.74 23.40
CA VAL A 67 -1.21 -17.65 24.56
C VAL A 67 -0.05 -18.60 24.59
N ASP A 68 0.14 -19.39 23.54
CA ASP A 68 1.21 -20.39 23.44
C ASP A 68 2.43 -19.81 22.71
N VAL A 69 2.21 -18.79 21.87
CA VAL A 69 3.23 -18.02 21.17
C VAL A 69 2.85 -16.54 21.13
N PRO A 70 3.80 -15.62 21.34
CA PRO A 70 3.58 -14.19 21.13
C PRO A 70 3.02 -13.89 19.75
N ALA A 71 2.10 -12.94 19.64
CA ALA A 71 1.49 -12.60 18.37
C ALA A 71 1.21 -11.10 18.24
N VAL A 72 1.27 -10.60 17.01
CA VAL A 72 0.87 -9.25 16.63
C VAL A 72 -0.08 -9.35 15.44
N PHE A 73 -1.10 -8.50 15.39
CA PHE A 73 -2.00 -8.41 14.23
C PHE A 73 -1.76 -7.10 13.49
N VAL A 74 -1.52 -7.17 12.18
CA VAL A 74 -1.32 -5.99 11.31
C VAL A 74 -2.60 -5.69 10.57
N GLU A 75 -3.22 -4.56 10.86
CA GLU A 75 -4.41 -4.09 10.15
C GLU A 75 -4.03 -3.15 9.02
N HIS A 76 -4.11 -3.65 7.81
CA HIS A 76 -3.77 -2.92 6.58
C HIS A 76 -4.90 -2.04 6.05
N ASN A 77 -6.14 -2.31 6.43
CA ASN A 77 -7.31 -1.73 5.79
C ASN A 77 -8.06 -0.78 6.72
N ALA A 78 -8.64 0.26 6.15
CA ALA A 78 -9.72 0.97 6.79
C ALA A 78 -10.96 0.05 6.89
N PRO A 79 -11.84 0.23 7.89
CA PRO A 79 -13.01 -0.61 8.05
C PRO A 79 -13.96 -0.53 6.85
N LEU A 80 -14.64 -1.63 6.50
CA LEU A 80 -15.59 -1.65 5.39
C LEU A 80 -16.78 -0.71 5.64
N GLN A 81 -17.23 -0.60 6.89
CA GLN A 81 -18.26 0.34 7.33
C GLN A 81 -17.62 1.42 8.19
N PRO A 82 -17.38 2.62 7.65
CA PRO A 82 -16.74 3.71 8.39
C PRO A 82 -17.47 4.02 9.69
N VAL A 83 -16.71 4.34 10.74
CA VAL A 83 -17.14 4.74 12.09
C VAL A 83 -18.06 3.78 12.85
N ALA A 84 -18.50 2.69 12.24
CA ALA A 84 -19.38 1.70 12.86
C ALA A 84 -18.75 0.30 12.95
N SER A 85 -17.56 0.11 12.40
CA SER A 85 -16.90 -1.20 12.39
C SER A 85 -16.10 -1.42 13.66
N ARG A 86 -16.45 -2.48 14.36
CA ARG A 86 -15.66 -3.00 15.46
C ARG A 86 -14.62 -3.98 14.94
N HIS A 87 -13.40 -3.82 15.38
CA HIS A 87 -12.31 -4.68 14.97
C HIS A 87 -12.54 -6.12 15.48
N PRO A 88 -12.28 -7.16 14.67
CA PRO A 88 -12.50 -8.55 15.11
C PRO A 88 -11.76 -8.93 16.40
N LEU A 89 -10.62 -8.29 16.67
CA LEU A 89 -9.82 -8.52 17.88
C LEU A 89 -10.12 -7.51 19.02
N ALA A 90 -11.20 -6.73 18.94
CA ALA A 90 -11.51 -5.68 19.91
C ALA A 90 -11.80 -6.20 21.33
N GLU A 91 -12.27 -7.46 21.50
CA GLU A 91 -12.66 -8.00 22.81
C GLU A 91 -11.50 -8.61 23.61
N GLN A 92 -10.31 -8.69 23.03
CA GLN A 92 -9.14 -9.26 23.67
C GLN A 92 -8.04 -8.21 23.90
N SER A 93 -7.03 -8.53 24.73
CA SER A 93 -5.90 -7.64 25.07
C SER A 93 -4.53 -8.28 24.91
N ARG A 94 -4.47 -9.53 24.43
CA ARG A 94 -3.23 -10.32 24.34
C ARG A 94 -2.48 -10.09 23.03
N ILE A 95 -3.23 -9.84 21.96
CA ILE A 95 -2.66 -9.62 20.62
C ILE A 95 -2.80 -8.12 20.33
N PRO A 96 -1.72 -7.34 20.32
CA PRO A 96 -1.79 -5.95 19.92
C PRO A 96 -2.12 -5.83 18.43
N ILE A 97 -2.86 -4.78 18.08
CA ILE A 97 -3.21 -4.43 16.69
C ILE A 97 -2.26 -3.33 16.24
N VAL A 98 -1.48 -3.60 15.22
CA VAL A 98 -0.62 -2.61 14.57
C VAL A 98 -1.33 -2.07 13.34
N HIS A 99 -1.77 -0.82 13.40
CA HIS A 99 -2.34 -0.11 12.26
C HIS A 99 -1.24 0.52 11.41
N VAL A 100 -1.44 0.52 10.10
CA VAL A 100 -0.46 1.10 9.15
C VAL A 100 -0.62 2.61 8.96
N THR A 101 -1.66 3.22 9.55
CA THR A 101 -1.86 4.68 9.57
C THR A 101 -2.65 5.09 10.80
N HIS A 102 -2.50 6.34 11.25
CA HIS A 102 -3.33 6.93 12.31
C HIS A 102 -4.81 6.97 11.90
N PHE A 103 -5.09 7.21 10.62
CA PHE A 103 -6.45 7.14 10.09
C PHE A 103 -7.10 5.79 10.33
N ASN A 104 -6.40 4.67 10.05
CA ASN A 104 -6.95 3.33 10.31
C ASN A 104 -7.20 3.12 11.80
N ALA A 105 -6.26 3.48 12.65
CA ALA A 105 -6.39 3.35 14.11
C ALA A 105 -7.61 4.13 14.65
N LEU A 106 -7.87 5.33 14.10
CA LEU A 106 -9.02 6.16 14.47
C LEU A 106 -10.35 5.57 14.00
N MET A 107 -10.37 4.97 12.79
CA MET A 107 -11.61 4.51 12.16
C MET A 107 -12.11 3.17 12.66
N TRP A 108 -11.26 2.36 13.25
CA TRP A 108 -11.65 1.11 13.88
C TRP A 108 -12.07 1.31 15.34
N ASP A 109 -13.21 0.73 15.77
CA ASP A 109 -13.47 0.50 17.19
C ASP A 109 -12.58 -0.68 17.66
N ASN A 110 -11.45 -0.35 18.24
CA ASN A 110 -10.46 -1.32 18.71
C ASN A 110 -10.79 -1.90 20.10
N GLY A 111 -11.86 -1.43 20.75
CA GLY A 111 -12.32 -1.92 22.04
C GLY A 111 -11.23 -1.95 23.12
N ARG A 112 -10.90 -3.16 23.61
CA ARG A 112 -9.88 -3.37 24.65
C ARG A 112 -8.51 -3.76 24.11
N ALA A 113 -8.39 -3.95 22.80
CA ALA A 113 -7.11 -4.32 22.21
C ALA A 113 -6.09 -3.18 22.35
N ARG A 114 -4.86 -3.53 22.72
CA ARG A 114 -3.76 -2.58 22.63
C ARG A 114 -3.52 -2.24 21.16
N THR A 115 -3.35 -0.96 20.85
CA THR A 115 -3.09 -0.49 19.49
C THR A 115 -1.77 0.27 19.39
N GLU A 116 -1.09 0.07 18.28
CA GLU A 116 0.11 0.80 17.87
C GLU A 116 -0.08 1.29 16.43
N VAL A 117 0.67 2.31 16.04
CA VAL A 117 0.74 2.74 14.63
C VAL A 117 2.16 2.62 14.15
N ILE A 118 2.36 1.81 13.10
CA ILE A 118 3.63 1.72 12.37
C ILE A 118 3.34 2.07 10.93
N GLU A 119 3.62 3.32 10.55
CA GLU A 119 3.47 3.75 9.17
C GLU A 119 4.39 2.96 8.24
N HIS A 120 3.98 2.78 6.99
CA HIS A 120 4.79 2.07 6.00
C HIS A 120 6.23 2.59 5.91
N GLY A 121 7.14 1.71 5.57
CA GLY A 121 8.49 2.03 5.14
C GLY A 121 8.69 1.54 3.72
N ILE A 122 9.36 2.32 2.89
CA ILE A 122 9.70 1.93 1.53
C ILE A 122 11.22 1.95 1.33
N PRO A 123 11.77 1.00 0.57
CA PRO A 123 13.13 1.14 0.05
C PRO A 123 13.18 2.37 -0.86
N ASP A 124 14.28 3.11 -0.85
CA ASP A 124 14.46 4.21 -1.80
C ASP A 124 14.66 3.64 -3.22
N PRO A 125 13.72 3.87 -4.16
CA PRO A 125 13.86 3.38 -5.54
C PRO A 125 14.87 4.19 -6.36
N GLY A 126 15.43 5.26 -5.81
CA GLY A 126 16.22 6.25 -6.53
C GLY A 126 15.37 7.34 -7.19
N ALA A 127 16.01 8.43 -7.58
CA ALA A 127 15.37 9.53 -8.30
C ALA A 127 15.21 9.14 -9.79
N ARG A 128 14.15 8.39 -10.10
CA ARG A 128 13.91 7.83 -11.45
C ARG A 128 13.03 8.73 -12.32
N TYR A 129 12.43 9.78 -11.78
CA TYR A 129 11.48 10.61 -12.53
C TYR A 129 12.13 11.20 -13.79
N ARG A 130 11.46 11.00 -14.93
CA ARG A 130 11.85 11.56 -16.24
C ARG A 130 10.78 12.46 -16.83
N GLY A 131 9.52 12.16 -16.58
CA GLY A 131 8.37 12.96 -17.03
C GLY A 131 8.28 13.18 -18.55
N THR A 132 8.91 12.33 -19.36
CA THR A 132 9.04 12.52 -20.82
C THR A 132 7.73 12.31 -21.58
N LEU A 133 6.78 11.57 -20.99
CA LEU A 133 5.49 11.31 -21.59
C LEU A 133 4.43 12.22 -20.94
N PRO A 134 3.71 13.08 -21.71
CA PRO A 134 2.69 13.98 -21.18
C PRO A 134 1.41 13.20 -20.85
N ARG A 135 1.51 12.23 -19.95
CA ARG A 135 0.46 11.33 -19.51
C ARG A 135 0.44 11.25 -17.99
N ALA A 136 -0.71 10.95 -17.44
CA ALA A 136 -0.87 10.63 -16.02
C ALA A 136 -0.63 9.13 -15.77
N ALA A 137 0.05 8.78 -14.67
CA ALA A 137 0.17 7.41 -14.20
C ALA A 137 -0.78 7.17 -13.02
N VAL A 138 -1.48 6.06 -13.03
CA VAL A 138 -2.26 5.52 -11.90
C VAL A 138 -1.81 4.10 -11.65
N VAL A 139 -1.47 3.76 -10.40
CA VAL A 139 -1.15 2.37 -10.03
C VAL A 139 -2.23 1.89 -9.06
N VAL A 140 -2.97 0.85 -9.48
CA VAL A 140 -4.11 0.34 -8.72
C VAL A 140 -4.40 -1.12 -9.08
N ASN A 141 -4.66 -1.95 -8.07
CA ASN A 141 -5.04 -3.34 -8.29
C ASN A 141 -6.56 -3.51 -8.29
N GLU A 142 -7.06 -4.34 -9.20
CA GLU A 142 -8.45 -4.77 -9.35
C GLU A 142 -9.45 -3.59 -9.45
N PRO A 143 -9.19 -2.60 -10.33
CA PRO A 143 -9.97 -1.37 -10.37
C PRO A 143 -11.46 -1.62 -10.68
N LEU A 144 -11.78 -2.61 -11.51
CA LEU A 144 -13.19 -2.93 -11.84
C LEU A 144 -13.92 -3.54 -10.63
N ARG A 145 -13.30 -4.47 -9.91
CA ARG A 145 -13.89 -5.10 -8.72
C ARG A 145 -14.03 -4.12 -7.56
N ARG A 146 -13.02 -3.30 -7.33
CA ARG A 146 -12.99 -2.34 -6.22
C ARG A 146 -13.71 -1.02 -6.55
N GLY A 147 -13.92 -0.72 -7.82
CA GLY A 147 -14.75 0.37 -8.33
C GLY A 147 -14.48 1.72 -7.66
N ARG A 148 -15.48 2.24 -6.96
CA ARG A 148 -15.42 3.55 -6.31
C ARG A 148 -14.41 3.63 -5.17
N VAL A 149 -14.07 2.52 -4.52
CA VAL A 149 -13.05 2.49 -3.45
C VAL A 149 -11.70 2.97 -3.97
N THR A 150 -11.31 2.51 -5.15
CA THR A 150 -10.06 2.86 -5.82
C THR A 150 -10.16 4.08 -6.73
N GLY A 151 -11.35 4.66 -6.88
CA GLY A 151 -11.57 5.83 -7.74
C GLY A 151 -11.60 5.52 -9.24
N THR A 152 -11.89 4.28 -9.63
CA THR A 152 -11.95 3.87 -11.05
C THR A 152 -12.92 4.71 -11.86
N ASP A 153 -14.05 5.11 -11.27
CA ASP A 153 -15.05 5.98 -11.87
C ASP A 153 -14.52 7.41 -12.14
N LEU A 154 -13.45 7.84 -11.49
CA LEU A 154 -12.81 9.15 -11.72
C LEU A 154 -11.77 9.13 -12.84
N LEU A 155 -11.42 7.98 -13.38
CA LEU A 155 -10.49 7.91 -14.52
C LEU A 155 -10.98 8.70 -15.72
N SER A 156 -12.28 8.74 -15.97
CA SER A 156 -12.88 9.57 -17.03
C SER A 156 -12.69 11.07 -16.78
N THR A 157 -12.83 11.50 -15.53
CA THR A 157 -12.60 12.91 -15.13
C THR A 157 -11.13 13.31 -15.33
N VAL A 158 -10.18 12.43 -14.99
CA VAL A 158 -8.76 12.65 -15.28
C VAL A 158 -8.51 12.69 -16.79
N ALA A 159 -9.14 11.79 -17.53
CA ALA A 159 -9.01 11.69 -18.98
C ALA A 159 -9.53 12.92 -19.78
N GLU A 160 -10.31 13.80 -19.16
CA GLU A 160 -10.67 15.10 -19.73
C GLU A 160 -9.44 16.03 -19.86
N SER A 161 -8.46 15.88 -18.99
CA SER A 161 -7.27 16.75 -18.91
C SER A 161 -5.96 16.08 -19.31
N ALA A 162 -5.85 14.76 -19.17
CA ALA A 162 -4.63 14.00 -19.41
C ALA A 162 -4.94 12.63 -20.02
N ALA A 163 -4.12 12.13 -20.93
CA ALA A 163 -4.12 10.71 -21.21
C ALA A 163 -3.60 9.93 -19.98
N VAL A 164 -4.23 8.80 -19.65
CA VAL A 164 -4.02 8.06 -18.40
C VAL A 164 -3.49 6.67 -18.70
N ASP A 165 -2.37 6.32 -18.10
CA ASP A 165 -1.84 4.97 -18.05
C ASP A 165 -2.12 4.35 -16.70
N VAL A 166 -2.83 3.22 -16.67
CA VAL A 166 -3.24 2.53 -15.46
C VAL A 166 -2.49 1.20 -15.36
N PHE A 167 -1.76 1.01 -14.28
CA PHE A 167 -0.93 -0.16 -14.01
C PHE A 167 -1.47 -0.97 -12.83
N GLY A 168 -1.28 -2.29 -12.85
CA GLY A 168 -1.63 -3.21 -11.78
C GLY A 168 -2.59 -4.30 -12.21
N ILE A 169 -2.85 -5.23 -11.30
CA ILE A 169 -3.67 -6.42 -11.53
C ILE A 169 -5.07 -6.03 -12.04
N GLY A 170 -5.51 -6.64 -13.14
CA GLY A 170 -6.84 -6.45 -13.72
C GLY A 170 -7.04 -5.15 -14.50
N THR A 171 -6.01 -4.30 -14.66
CA THR A 171 -6.14 -3.01 -15.37
C THR A 171 -6.23 -3.16 -16.88
N ALA A 172 -5.73 -4.25 -17.48
CA ALA A 172 -5.82 -4.50 -18.92
C ALA A 172 -7.27 -4.46 -19.45
N ALA A 173 -8.25 -4.81 -18.62
CA ALA A 173 -9.66 -4.75 -18.97
C ALA A 173 -10.22 -3.31 -19.10
N LEU A 174 -9.52 -2.29 -18.61
CA LEU A 174 -9.93 -0.89 -18.74
C LEU A 174 -9.83 -0.35 -20.17
N THR A 175 -8.99 -0.94 -21.00
CA THR A 175 -8.77 -0.52 -22.40
C THR A 175 -10.00 -0.73 -23.29
N THR A 176 -11.01 -1.48 -22.82
CA THR A 176 -12.25 -1.78 -23.55
C THR A 176 -13.36 -0.75 -23.38
N SER A 177 -13.16 0.30 -22.57
CA SER A 177 -14.16 1.33 -22.28
C SER A 177 -14.32 2.38 -23.41
N ALA A 178 -15.36 3.22 -23.31
CA ALA A 178 -15.66 4.28 -24.27
C ALA A 178 -14.55 5.34 -24.44
N HIS A 179 -13.59 5.40 -23.52
CA HIS A 179 -12.46 6.34 -23.54
C HIS A 179 -11.14 5.69 -23.99
N ARG A 180 -11.22 4.68 -24.89
CA ARG A 180 -10.08 3.85 -25.37
C ARG A 180 -8.82 4.63 -25.78
N HIS A 181 -8.96 5.84 -26.27
CA HIS A 181 -7.81 6.63 -26.73
C HIS A 181 -7.07 7.36 -25.62
N LYS A 182 -7.70 7.51 -24.45
CA LYS A 182 -7.15 8.29 -23.34
C LYS A 182 -6.81 7.46 -22.11
N ILE A 183 -7.49 6.33 -21.86
CA ILE A 183 -7.25 5.44 -20.73
C ILE A 183 -6.69 4.12 -21.25
N LEU A 184 -5.45 3.81 -20.88
CA LEU A 184 -4.75 2.60 -21.27
C LEU A 184 -4.37 1.78 -20.04
N GLY A 185 -4.92 0.57 -19.93
CA GLY A 185 -4.55 -0.39 -18.88
C GLY A 185 -3.40 -1.28 -19.33
N HIS A 186 -2.34 -1.32 -18.54
CA HIS A 186 -1.11 -2.06 -18.85
C HIS A 186 -1.03 -3.45 -18.23
N GLY A 187 -1.99 -3.81 -17.34
CA GLY A 187 -1.97 -5.09 -16.64
C GLY A 187 -0.96 -5.13 -15.48
N ASP A 188 -0.70 -6.35 -15.05
CA ASP A 188 0.25 -6.63 -13.96
C ASP A 188 1.68 -6.69 -14.52
N ILE A 189 2.55 -5.89 -13.95
CA ILE A 189 3.96 -5.74 -14.38
C ILE A 189 4.83 -5.95 -13.14
N ALA A 190 5.97 -6.63 -13.31
CA ALA A 190 6.95 -6.80 -12.25
C ALA A 190 7.41 -5.46 -11.69
N HIS A 191 7.72 -5.42 -10.39
CA HIS A 191 7.87 -4.18 -9.61
C HIS A 191 8.90 -3.21 -10.20
N ASP A 192 10.12 -3.64 -10.49
CA ASP A 192 11.17 -2.73 -10.96
C ASP A 192 10.90 -2.15 -12.37
N PRO A 193 10.50 -2.95 -13.39
CA PRO A 193 10.00 -2.43 -14.66
C PRO A 193 8.78 -1.50 -14.51
N LEU A 194 7.87 -1.77 -13.56
CA LEU A 194 6.74 -0.90 -13.27
C LEU A 194 7.19 0.49 -12.85
N LEU A 195 8.16 0.58 -11.93
CA LEU A 195 8.69 1.85 -11.47
C LEU A 195 9.27 2.68 -12.63
N ASP A 196 10.03 2.03 -13.54
CA ASP A 196 10.59 2.70 -14.71
C ASP A 196 9.54 3.21 -15.69
N LEU A 197 8.49 2.43 -15.90
CA LEU A 197 7.36 2.84 -16.74
C LEU A 197 6.62 4.03 -16.10
N VAL A 198 6.28 3.96 -14.83
CA VAL A 198 5.59 5.02 -14.07
C VAL A 198 6.41 6.30 -14.09
N ALA A 199 7.73 6.23 -13.82
CA ALA A 199 8.64 7.38 -13.80
C ALA A 199 8.76 8.11 -15.15
N GLY A 200 8.41 7.47 -16.25
CA GLY A 200 8.36 8.09 -17.57
C GLY A 200 7.14 9.01 -17.76
N ARG A 201 6.07 8.88 -16.97
CA ARG A 201 4.86 9.69 -17.05
C ARG A 201 5.05 11.03 -16.33
N ARG A 202 4.33 12.04 -16.80
CA ARG A 202 4.52 13.41 -16.32
C ARG A 202 4.04 13.60 -14.88
N VAL A 203 2.95 12.95 -14.48
CA VAL A 203 2.32 13.13 -13.17
C VAL A 203 1.77 11.81 -12.65
N TYR A 204 1.89 11.58 -11.35
CA TYR A 204 1.23 10.48 -10.66
C TYR A 204 -0.13 10.94 -10.10
N VAL A 205 -1.17 10.12 -10.28
CA VAL A 205 -2.53 10.45 -9.85
C VAL A 205 -3.03 9.41 -8.85
N HIS A 206 -3.44 9.87 -7.67
CA HIS A 206 -3.97 9.04 -6.59
C HIS A 206 -5.46 9.27 -6.37
N LEU A 207 -6.29 8.31 -6.80
CA LEU A 207 -7.75 8.44 -6.80
C LEU A 207 -8.46 7.63 -5.73
N CYS A 208 -7.73 6.96 -4.84
CA CYS A 208 -8.34 6.10 -3.81
C CYS A 208 -9.19 6.92 -2.84
N ARG A 209 -10.48 6.53 -2.70
CA ARG A 209 -11.42 7.15 -1.76
C ARG A 209 -11.40 6.53 -0.40
N TRP A 210 -11.20 5.21 -0.35
CA TRP A 210 -11.30 4.48 0.90
C TRP A 210 -10.29 3.32 0.94
N THR A 211 -9.15 3.59 1.54
CA THR A 211 -8.08 2.65 1.80
C THR A 211 -7.24 3.22 2.95
N SER A 212 -6.10 2.66 3.28
CA SER A 212 -5.16 3.30 4.20
C SER A 212 -4.31 4.34 3.46
N LEU A 213 -3.08 3.98 3.11
CA LEU A 213 -2.17 4.78 2.30
C LEU A 213 -1.50 3.87 1.28
N GLY A 214 -1.58 4.20 0.01
CA GLY A 214 -1.05 3.36 -1.06
C GLY A 214 0.48 3.37 -1.12
N LEU A 215 1.12 2.20 -1.11
CA LEU A 215 2.58 2.09 -1.28
C LEU A 215 3.05 2.69 -2.60
N SER A 216 2.31 2.45 -3.69
CA SER A 216 2.63 3.01 -5.01
C SER A 216 2.62 4.55 -5.05
N LEU A 217 1.82 5.20 -4.19
CA LEU A 217 1.88 6.65 -4.00
C LEU A 217 3.21 7.08 -3.38
N LEU A 218 3.65 6.39 -2.34
CA LEU A 218 4.92 6.66 -1.67
C LEU A 218 6.10 6.40 -2.61
N GLU A 219 6.05 5.33 -3.39
CA GLU A 219 7.07 4.98 -4.38
C GLU A 219 7.17 6.05 -5.50
N ALA A 220 6.03 6.51 -6.01
CA ALA A 220 6.00 7.59 -7.01
C ALA A 220 6.61 8.88 -6.47
N MET A 221 6.30 9.24 -5.22
CA MET A 221 6.92 10.39 -4.56
C MET A 221 8.41 10.19 -4.33
N ALA A 222 8.84 8.99 -3.92
CA ALA A 222 10.25 8.67 -3.71
C ALA A 222 11.05 8.68 -5.02
N MET A 223 10.45 8.35 -6.15
CA MET A 223 11.05 8.53 -7.48
C MET A 223 11.20 10.00 -7.90
N GLY A 224 10.54 10.92 -7.19
CA GLY A 224 10.55 12.36 -7.51
C GLY A 224 9.45 12.79 -8.47
N MET A 225 8.31 12.11 -8.48
CA MET A 225 7.16 12.49 -9.29
C MET A 225 6.31 13.59 -8.64
N PRO A 226 5.75 14.54 -9.41
CA PRO A 226 4.65 15.36 -8.94
C PRO A 226 3.40 14.49 -8.73
N VAL A 227 2.60 14.84 -7.73
CA VAL A 227 1.42 14.07 -7.31
C VAL A 227 0.19 14.96 -7.31
N VAL A 228 -0.89 14.46 -7.90
CA VAL A 228 -2.24 15.02 -7.78
C VAL A 228 -3.15 13.90 -7.26
N GLY A 229 -3.97 14.17 -6.26
CA GLY A 229 -4.79 13.12 -5.69
C GLY A 229 -6.00 13.62 -4.90
N LEU A 230 -6.80 12.65 -4.42
CA LEU A 230 -7.90 12.95 -3.53
C LEU A 230 -7.41 13.24 -2.11
N SER A 231 -8.04 14.22 -1.47
CA SER A 231 -7.84 14.56 -0.05
C SER A 231 -8.68 13.62 0.81
N THR A 232 -8.28 12.35 0.88
CA THR A 232 -9.05 11.28 1.53
C THR A 232 -8.15 10.40 2.39
N THR A 233 -8.73 9.73 3.35
CA THR A 233 -8.07 8.77 4.26
C THR A 233 -6.82 9.35 4.92
N ALA A 234 -5.71 8.62 4.92
CA ALA A 234 -4.46 9.05 5.54
C ALA A 234 -3.65 10.05 4.69
N ALA A 235 -3.98 10.25 3.41
CA ALA A 235 -3.13 11.04 2.50
C ALA A 235 -2.92 12.50 2.96
N PRO A 236 -3.95 13.26 3.41
CA PRO A 236 -3.76 14.65 3.85
C PRO A 236 -2.76 14.78 5.00
N GLU A 237 -2.86 13.92 6.01
CA GLU A 237 -1.96 13.92 7.16
C GLU A 237 -0.56 13.41 6.80
N SER A 238 -0.51 12.30 6.06
CA SER A 238 0.74 11.64 5.70
C SER A 238 1.60 12.48 4.75
N LEU A 239 0.98 13.28 3.90
CA LEU A 239 1.65 14.08 2.88
C LEU A 239 1.69 15.58 3.18
N ALA A 240 1.33 16.00 4.39
CA ALA A 240 1.23 17.42 4.76
C ALA A 240 2.51 18.25 4.51
N ALA A 241 3.69 17.63 4.62
CA ALA A 241 4.99 18.28 4.37
C ALA A 241 5.43 18.23 2.90
N SER A 242 4.64 17.63 2.00
CA SER A 242 4.98 17.44 0.59
C SER A 242 4.44 18.58 -0.29
N ALA A 243 4.72 18.48 -1.60
CA ALA A 243 4.13 19.33 -2.63
C ALA A 243 3.01 18.60 -3.40
N ALA A 244 2.46 17.52 -2.87
CA ALA A 244 1.32 16.84 -3.47
C ALA A 244 0.08 17.75 -3.45
N VAL A 245 -0.60 17.87 -4.58
CA VAL A 245 -1.89 18.57 -4.65
C VAL A 245 -2.99 17.59 -4.30
N LEU A 246 -3.53 17.72 -3.08
CA LEU A 246 -4.63 16.89 -2.58
C LEU A 246 -5.92 17.70 -2.55
N THR A 247 -6.97 17.21 -3.22
CA THR A 247 -8.25 17.91 -3.34
C THR A 247 -9.42 16.94 -3.50
N ASN A 248 -10.60 17.36 -3.05
CA ASN A 248 -11.87 16.68 -3.33
C ASN A 248 -12.70 17.44 -4.38
N ASP A 249 -12.16 18.54 -4.92
CA ASP A 249 -12.77 19.30 -6.01
C ASP A 249 -12.20 18.82 -7.37
N PRO A 250 -13.05 18.26 -8.27
CA PRO A 250 -12.62 17.82 -9.59
C PRO A 250 -12.07 18.93 -10.47
N HIS A 251 -12.47 20.20 -10.26
CA HIS A 251 -11.94 21.34 -11.04
C HIS A 251 -10.50 21.64 -10.64
N VAL A 252 -10.21 21.65 -9.33
CA VAL A 252 -8.84 21.84 -8.80
C VAL A 252 -7.95 20.68 -9.24
N LEU A 253 -8.45 19.43 -9.18
CA LEU A 253 -7.72 18.25 -9.64
C LEU A 253 -7.32 18.39 -11.12
N ARG A 254 -8.26 18.75 -11.99
CA ARG A 254 -7.97 18.95 -13.43
C ARG A 254 -7.03 20.12 -13.69
N SER A 255 -7.12 21.20 -12.90
CA SER A 255 -6.24 22.35 -13.04
C SER A 255 -4.80 21.98 -12.71
N ALA A 256 -4.56 21.29 -11.58
CA ALA A 256 -3.25 20.82 -11.18
C ALA A 256 -2.64 19.82 -12.19
N LEU A 257 -3.47 18.93 -12.76
CA LEU A 257 -3.04 18.03 -13.84
C LEU A 257 -2.54 18.81 -15.06
N ARG A 258 -3.29 19.83 -15.51
CA ARG A 258 -2.90 20.66 -16.66
C ARG A 258 -1.62 21.45 -16.38
N GLU A 259 -1.46 21.98 -15.17
CA GLU A 259 -0.24 22.67 -14.76
C GLU A 259 0.97 21.77 -14.94
N TYR A 260 0.99 20.57 -14.32
CA TYR A 260 2.14 19.66 -14.41
C TYR A 260 2.35 19.07 -15.80
N LEU A 261 1.30 18.96 -16.64
CA LEU A 261 1.42 18.50 -18.02
C LEU A 261 2.08 19.54 -18.93
N ASN A 262 1.90 20.84 -18.63
CA ASN A 262 2.35 21.95 -19.47
C ASN A 262 3.58 22.67 -18.94
N ASP A 263 3.96 22.47 -17.67
CA ASP A 263 5.11 23.10 -17.02
C ASP A 263 6.03 22.04 -16.40
N ASP A 264 7.08 21.72 -17.14
CA ASP A 264 8.10 20.73 -16.72
C ASP A 264 8.82 21.19 -15.45
N ALA A 265 9.12 22.49 -15.34
CA ALA A 265 9.84 23.03 -14.19
C ALA A 265 9.00 22.95 -12.91
N ALA A 266 7.69 23.24 -12.98
CA ALA A 266 6.77 23.09 -11.87
C ALA A 266 6.64 21.61 -11.46
N ALA A 267 6.52 20.71 -12.44
CA ALA A 267 6.44 19.26 -12.19
C ALA A 267 7.69 18.73 -11.48
N GLU A 268 8.89 19.08 -11.97
CA GLU A 268 10.16 18.69 -11.36
C GLU A 268 10.35 19.29 -9.96
N ALA A 269 10.00 20.55 -9.76
CA ALA A 269 10.11 21.22 -8.47
C ALA A 269 9.21 20.57 -7.42
N ALA A 270 7.95 20.25 -7.79
CA ALA A 270 7.03 19.51 -6.94
C ALA A 270 7.54 18.10 -6.63
N GLY A 271 8.04 17.40 -7.64
CA GLY A 271 8.62 16.07 -7.50
C GLY A 271 9.80 16.02 -6.53
N ARG A 272 10.74 16.95 -6.62
CA ARG A 272 11.88 17.04 -5.68
C ARG A 272 11.42 17.23 -4.22
N ARG A 273 10.43 18.09 -3.98
CA ARG A 273 9.85 18.28 -2.64
C ARG A 273 9.13 17.05 -2.14
N ASN A 274 8.37 16.36 -3.01
CA ASN A 274 7.71 15.10 -2.69
C ASN A 274 8.71 14.03 -2.26
N ARG A 275 9.82 13.87 -3.02
CA ARG A 275 10.88 12.93 -2.69
C ARG A 275 11.50 13.22 -1.32
N SER A 276 11.86 14.47 -1.05
CA SER A 276 12.43 14.87 0.24
C SER A 276 11.47 14.55 1.40
N ALA A 277 10.18 14.89 1.26
CA ALA A 277 9.17 14.67 2.28
C ALA A 277 8.93 13.18 2.56
N VAL A 278 8.80 12.36 1.50
CA VAL A 278 8.50 10.94 1.68
C VAL A 278 9.68 10.16 2.28
N LEU A 279 10.91 10.43 1.84
CA LEU A 279 12.09 9.74 2.35
C LEU A 279 12.40 10.09 3.81
N SER A 280 12.07 11.31 4.26
CA SER A 280 12.24 11.69 5.66
C SER A 280 11.24 10.99 6.60
N ARG A 281 10.00 10.71 6.15
CA ARG A 281 8.94 10.11 6.98
C ARG A 281 8.84 8.60 6.83
N PHE A 282 8.98 8.08 5.60
CA PHE A 282 8.69 6.70 5.25
C PHE A 282 9.94 5.86 4.94
N SER A 283 11.06 6.18 5.60
CA SER A 283 12.29 5.41 5.41
C SER A 283 12.13 3.97 5.92
N LEU A 284 12.79 3.04 5.21
CA LEU A 284 12.79 1.62 5.60
C LEU A 284 13.47 1.41 6.97
N GLU A 285 14.50 2.20 7.27
CA GLU A 285 15.21 2.12 8.55
C GLU A 285 14.30 2.47 9.74
N ARG A 286 13.53 3.57 9.66
CA ARG A 286 12.54 3.94 10.69
C ARG A 286 11.51 2.82 10.84
N PHE A 287 10.95 2.33 9.75
CA PHE A 287 9.97 1.24 9.76
C PHE A 287 10.49 -0.01 10.46
N GLN A 288 11.71 -0.42 10.15
CA GLN A 288 12.34 -1.57 10.78
C GLN A 288 12.57 -1.34 12.29
N THR A 289 12.95 -0.12 12.67
CA THR A 289 13.16 0.24 14.09
C THR A 289 11.86 0.22 14.88
N ASP A 290 10.77 0.73 14.29
CA ASP A 290 9.44 0.71 14.91
C ASP A 290 8.95 -0.73 15.10
N TRP A 291 9.16 -1.59 14.11
CA TRP A 291 8.84 -3.01 14.22
C TRP A 291 9.71 -3.74 15.26
N ASP A 292 11.02 -3.50 15.28
CA ASP A 292 11.92 -4.08 16.30
C ASP A 292 11.44 -3.75 17.72
N ARG A 293 10.94 -2.51 17.93
CA ARG A 293 10.37 -2.09 19.22
C ARG A 293 9.12 -2.91 19.57
N VAL A 294 8.14 -2.95 18.67
CA VAL A 294 6.87 -3.64 18.94
C VAL A 294 7.08 -5.14 19.14
N LEU A 295 7.95 -5.77 18.33
CA LEU A 295 8.24 -7.20 18.48
C LEU A 295 8.92 -7.51 19.82
N LYS A 296 9.85 -6.65 20.28
CA LYS A 296 10.48 -6.80 21.61
C LYS A 296 9.50 -6.63 22.77
N GLU A 297 8.45 -5.83 22.61
CA GLU A 297 7.45 -5.62 23.66
C GLU A 297 6.47 -6.80 23.79
N VAL A 298 6.34 -7.64 22.80
CA VAL A 298 5.44 -8.81 22.82
C VAL A 298 6.19 -10.12 23.12
N LEU A 299 7.52 -10.14 22.94
CA LEU A 299 8.39 -11.26 23.36
C LEU A 299 8.54 -11.28 24.88
#